data_0f90c6e2f2e821ce11b311b9ad317b0f
#
_entry.id   0f90c6e2f2e821ce11b311b9ad317b0f
#
_cell.length_a   1.000
_cell.length_b   1.000
_cell.length_c   1.000
_cell.angle_alpha   90.00
_cell.angle_beta   90.00
_cell.angle_gamma   90.00
#
_symmetry.space_group_name_H-M   'P 1'
#
loop_
_entity.id
_entity.type
_entity.pdbx_description
1 polymer ?
#
loop_
_entity_poly.entity_id
_entity_poly.type
_entity_poly.pdbx_seq_one_letter_code
_entity_poly.pdbx_strand_id
1 'polypeptide(L)'
;MNVTIIRATSRKNSSTYNAAQYFISRLHNVEEVFEFTLPKDMPHICCGCYACLSGHEEKCGGYAYLKPINEAIAKSQLLIFCCPVWCFHAPGQIKSFLDHYGYRWLVHRPNFDMLHKQAVIITTAGGGGLRSAAKDIADSMYYCGVARTHVVTQSVWGYFWNDMPENMKRSFTRKLDKAAVKVEKCARYLKPSCKVKFLYIMFKHLHLADKMWPIDNAYWKEHVKSGM
;
A
#
# COMPACT_ATOMS: atom_id res chain seq x y z
N MET A 1 12.15 -12.39 3.31
CA MET A 1 10.86 -11.66 3.48
C MET A 1 10.01 -11.79 2.23
N ASN A 2 8.69 -11.87 2.41
CA ASN A 2 7.74 -11.90 1.30
C ASN A 2 7.30 -10.50 0.91
N VAL A 3 7.04 -10.30 -0.37
CA VAL A 3 6.71 -9.01 -0.97
C VAL A 3 5.42 -9.11 -1.78
N THR A 4 4.49 -8.19 -1.58
CA THR A 4 3.32 -8.04 -2.44
C THR A 4 3.47 -6.78 -3.30
N ILE A 5 3.33 -6.92 -4.62
CA ILE A 5 3.36 -5.82 -5.59
C ILE A 5 1.96 -5.57 -6.12
N ILE A 6 1.49 -4.33 -5.99
CA ILE A 6 0.25 -3.85 -6.61
C ILE A 6 0.62 -2.89 -7.75
N ARG A 7 0.33 -3.30 -8.98
CA ARG A 7 0.62 -2.53 -10.19
C ARG A 7 -0.63 -1.80 -10.66
N ALA A 8 -0.54 -0.48 -10.80
CA ALA A 8 -1.64 0.33 -11.35
C ALA A 8 -1.66 0.37 -12.90
N THR A 9 -0.88 -0.46 -13.57
CA THR A 9 -0.82 -0.53 -15.03
C THR A 9 -0.37 -1.89 -15.51
N SER A 10 -0.99 -2.41 -16.57
CA SER A 10 -0.61 -3.65 -17.26
C SER A 10 0.51 -3.46 -18.29
N ARG A 11 0.97 -2.21 -18.51
CA ARG A 11 2.02 -1.91 -19.49
C ARG A 11 3.30 -2.66 -19.13
N LYS A 12 3.76 -3.57 -20.00
CA LYS A 12 4.97 -4.39 -19.77
C LYS A 12 6.24 -3.55 -19.60
N ASN A 13 6.42 -2.50 -20.40
CA ASN A 13 7.60 -1.61 -20.36
C ASN A 13 7.39 -0.39 -19.45
N SER A 14 6.59 -0.51 -18.42
CA SER A 14 6.35 0.58 -17.47
C SER A 14 7.63 0.90 -16.68
N SER A 15 8.08 2.17 -16.74
CA SER A 15 9.21 2.65 -15.95
C SER A 15 8.98 2.49 -14.44
N THR A 16 7.74 2.62 -14.00
CA THR A 16 7.35 2.40 -12.60
C THR A 16 7.54 0.93 -12.19
N TYR A 17 7.12 0.00 -13.04
CA TYR A 17 7.28 -1.43 -12.77
C TYR A 17 8.73 -1.88 -12.82
N ASN A 18 9.48 -1.46 -13.85
CA ASN A 18 10.91 -1.78 -13.93
C ASN A 18 11.70 -1.20 -12.74
N ALA A 19 11.30 -0.02 -12.24
CA ALA A 19 11.88 0.54 -11.03
C ALA A 19 11.58 -0.32 -9.79
N ALA A 20 10.40 -0.93 -9.71
CA ALA A 20 10.06 -1.85 -8.63
C ALA A 20 10.88 -3.15 -8.73
N GLN A 21 11.06 -3.71 -9.92
CA GLN A 21 11.92 -4.88 -10.12
C GLN A 21 13.38 -4.57 -9.75
N TYR A 22 13.90 -3.41 -10.17
CA TYR A 22 15.22 -2.94 -9.74
C TYR A 22 15.30 -2.80 -8.22
N PHE A 23 14.31 -2.18 -7.59
CA PHE A 23 14.25 -2.03 -6.14
C PHE A 23 14.29 -3.39 -5.43
N ILE A 24 13.51 -4.37 -5.88
CA ILE A 24 13.49 -5.73 -5.32
C ILE A 24 14.85 -6.40 -5.46
N SER A 25 15.53 -6.23 -6.60
CA SER A 25 16.88 -6.78 -6.80
C SER A 25 17.95 -6.20 -5.84
N ARG A 26 17.63 -5.09 -5.16
CA ARG A 26 18.49 -4.46 -4.15
C ARG A 26 18.17 -4.89 -2.72
N LEU A 27 17.13 -5.69 -2.53
CA LEU A 27 16.76 -6.25 -1.22
C LEU A 27 17.44 -7.61 -1.03
N HIS A 28 17.83 -7.89 0.21
CA HIS A 28 18.38 -9.18 0.61
C HIS A 28 17.24 -10.09 1.13
N ASN A 29 17.39 -11.40 0.96
CA ASN A 29 16.48 -12.40 1.52
C ASN A 29 14.99 -12.20 1.15
N VAL A 30 14.72 -11.84 -0.12
CA VAL A 30 13.37 -11.93 -0.67
C VAL A 30 13.08 -13.39 -0.98
N GLU A 31 12.04 -13.95 -0.40
CA GLU A 31 11.66 -15.37 -0.50
C GLU A 31 10.59 -15.55 -1.56
N GLU A 32 9.52 -14.78 -1.46
CA GLU A 32 8.39 -14.87 -2.38
C GLU A 32 7.90 -13.48 -2.79
N VAL A 33 7.50 -13.36 -4.05
CA VAL A 33 6.93 -12.12 -4.61
C VAL A 33 5.55 -12.43 -5.19
N PHE A 34 4.53 -11.87 -4.59
CA PHE A 34 3.16 -11.90 -5.10
C PHE A 34 2.91 -10.64 -5.93
N GLU A 35 2.40 -10.79 -7.14
CA GLU A 35 2.18 -9.67 -8.04
C GLU A 35 0.73 -9.61 -8.54
N PHE A 36 0.11 -8.43 -8.40
CA PHE A 36 -1.25 -8.16 -8.88
C PHE A 36 -1.26 -6.91 -9.76
N THR A 37 -1.93 -7.03 -10.89
CA THR A 37 -2.03 -5.97 -11.91
C THR A 37 -3.46 -5.44 -11.99
N LEU A 38 -3.64 -4.16 -11.70
CA LEU A 38 -4.95 -3.50 -11.78
C LEU A 38 -5.19 -2.93 -13.20
N PRO A 39 -6.43 -3.01 -13.72
CA PRO A 39 -7.63 -3.56 -13.10
C PRO A 39 -7.79 -5.07 -13.29
N LYS A 40 -6.86 -5.78 -13.97
CA LYS A 40 -7.01 -7.19 -14.35
C LYS A 40 -7.36 -8.08 -13.15
N ASP A 41 -6.56 -7.97 -12.06
CA ASP A 41 -6.69 -8.83 -10.89
C ASP A 41 -7.68 -8.28 -9.85
N MET A 42 -8.17 -7.05 -10.06
CA MET A 42 -9.24 -6.41 -9.29
C MET A 42 -10.10 -5.54 -10.22
N PRO A 43 -10.98 -6.14 -11.04
CA PRO A 43 -11.81 -5.41 -12.02
C PRO A 43 -13.02 -4.71 -11.39
N HIS A 44 -13.43 -5.10 -10.19
CA HIS A 44 -14.60 -4.54 -9.53
C HIS A 44 -14.30 -3.13 -8.99
N ILE A 45 -15.19 -2.18 -9.28
CA ILE A 45 -15.13 -0.81 -8.77
C ILE A 45 -15.97 -0.73 -7.50
N CYS A 46 -15.41 -0.12 -6.44
CA CYS A 46 -16.17 0.10 -5.21
C CYS A 46 -17.35 1.05 -5.47
N CYS A 47 -18.57 0.57 -5.25
CA CYS A 47 -19.79 1.36 -5.43
C CYS A 47 -20.32 1.98 -4.12
N GLY A 48 -19.61 1.86 -3.02
CA GLY A 48 -20.02 2.43 -1.73
C GLY A 48 -21.25 1.78 -1.13
N CYS A 49 -21.47 0.47 -1.36
CA CYS A 49 -22.66 -0.25 -0.87
C CYS A 49 -22.68 -0.47 0.65
N TYR A 50 -21.64 -0.11 1.37
CA TYR A 50 -21.49 -0.25 2.83
C TYR A 50 -21.53 -1.69 3.37
N ALA A 51 -21.61 -2.73 2.55
CA ALA A 51 -21.63 -4.11 3.02
C ALA A 51 -20.44 -4.43 3.93
N CYS A 52 -19.23 -4.07 3.51
CA CYS A 52 -18.01 -4.26 4.31
C CYS A 52 -18.04 -3.46 5.62
N LEU A 53 -18.53 -2.22 5.63
CA LEU A 53 -18.64 -1.42 6.85
C LEU A 53 -19.68 -2.00 7.84
N SER A 54 -20.69 -2.68 7.32
CA SER A 54 -21.73 -3.36 8.14
C SER A 54 -21.30 -4.77 8.58
N GLY A 55 -20.06 -5.19 8.35
CA GLY A 55 -19.54 -6.51 8.78
C GLY A 55 -19.86 -7.66 7.83
N HIS A 56 -20.21 -7.36 6.60
CA HIS A 56 -20.55 -8.32 5.55
C HIS A 56 -19.58 -8.19 4.37
N GLU A 57 -18.30 -8.29 4.64
CA GLU A 57 -17.24 -8.16 3.62
C GLU A 57 -17.41 -9.16 2.47
N GLU A 58 -17.92 -10.35 2.78
CA GLU A 58 -18.18 -11.44 1.82
C GLU A 58 -19.26 -11.08 0.81
N LYS A 59 -20.13 -10.11 1.12
CA LYS A 59 -21.17 -9.60 0.21
C LYS A 59 -20.68 -8.53 -0.75
N CYS A 60 -19.42 -8.08 -0.60
CA CYS A 60 -18.82 -7.13 -1.55
C CYS A 60 -18.67 -7.79 -2.92
N GLY A 61 -19.14 -7.13 -3.99
CA GLY A 61 -18.96 -7.64 -5.37
C GLY A 61 -17.50 -7.84 -5.76
N GLY A 62 -16.56 -7.18 -5.10
CA GLY A 62 -15.12 -7.35 -5.28
C GLY A 62 -14.49 -8.44 -4.40
N TYR A 63 -15.25 -9.09 -3.52
CA TYR A 63 -14.69 -9.98 -2.50
C TYR A 63 -13.83 -11.12 -3.06
N ALA A 64 -14.31 -11.78 -4.12
CA ALA A 64 -13.60 -12.90 -4.75
C ALA A 64 -12.23 -12.49 -5.30
N TYR A 65 -12.11 -11.26 -5.81
CA TYR A 65 -10.84 -10.69 -6.32
C TYR A 65 -9.95 -10.20 -5.19
N LEU A 66 -10.52 -9.66 -4.11
CA LEU A 66 -9.76 -9.19 -2.96
C LEU A 66 -9.16 -10.35 -2.15
N LYS A 67 -9.83 -11.50 -2.10
CA LYS A 67 -9.39 -12.64 -1.29
C LYS A 67 -7.93 -13.04 -1.56
N PRO A 68 -7.50 -13.37 -2.80
CA PRO A 68 -6.11 -13.74 -3.07
C PRO A 68 -5.13 -12.58 -2.78
N ILE A 69 -5.55 -11.32 -2.99
CA ILE A 69 -4.72 -10.16 -2.67
C ILE A 69 -4.53 -10.04 -1.14
N ASN A 70 -5.59 -10.22 -0.37
CA ASN A 70 -5.54 -10.19 1.09
C ASN A 70 -4.66 -11.31 1.66
N GLU A 71 -4.73 -12.52 1.09
CA GLU A 71 -3.88 -13.65 1.47
C GLU A 71 -2.40 -13.34 1.20
N ALA A 72 -2.08 -12.75 0.05
CA ALA A 72 -0.73 -12.32 -0.27
C ALA A 72 -0.24 -11.20 0.66
N ILE A 73 -1.08 -10.19 0.92
CA ILE A 73 -0.77 -9.11 1.88
C ILE A 73 -0.53 -9.69 3.27
N ALA A 74 -1.32 -10.66 3.71
CA ALA A 74 -1.14 -11.29 5.03
C ALA A 74 0.24 -11.96 5.15
N LYS A 75 0.69 -12.67 4.12
CA LYS A 75 2.01 -13.34 4.07
C LYS A 75 3.19 -12.39 3.92
N SER A 76 2.97 -11.16 3.46
CA SER A 76 4.06 -10.24 3.09
C SER A 76 4.44 -9.29 4.23
N GLN A 77 5.73 -8.98 4.34
CA GLN A 77 6.27 -7.95 5.23
C GLN A 77 6.41 -6.60 4.52
N LEU A 78 6.43 -6.62 3.19
CA LEU A 78 6.61 -5.43 2.36
C LEU A 78 5.54 -5.36 1.26
N LEU A 79 4.88 -4.21 1.16
CA LEU A 79 3.93 -3.88 0.10
C LEU A 79 4.57 -2.88 -0.86
N ILE A 80 4.55 -3.15 -2.16
CA ILE A 80 5.08 -2.24 -3.19
C ILE A 80 3.95 -1.80 -4.09
N PHE A 81 3.74 -0.48 -4.19
CA PHE A 81 2.77 0.12 -5.08
C PHE A 81 3.47 0.73 -6.29
N CYS A 82 3.22 0.19 -7.48
CA CYS A 82 3.70 0.72 -8.75
C CYS A 82 2.62 1.64 -9.33
N CYS A 83 2.74 2.94 -9.09
CA CYS A 83 1.72 3.92 -9.42
C CYS A 83 2.25 4.99 -10.41
N PRO A 84 2.03 4.85 -11.73
CA PRO A 84 2.28 5.95 -12.64
C PRO A 84 1.29 7.08 -12.39
N VAL A 85 1.67 8.31 -12.70
CA VAL A 85 0.76 9.46 -12.63
C VAL A 85 -0.14 9.49 -13.86
N TRP A 86 -1.45 9.56 -13.64
CA TRP A 86 -2.44 9.86 -14.67
C TRP A 86 -3.23 11.10 -14.25
N CYS A 87 -3.39 12.06 -15.15
CA CYS A 87 -4.14 13.29 -14.87
C CYS A 87 -3.75 13.96 -13.52
N PHE A 88 -2.45 14.03 -13.24
CA PHE A 88 -1.85 14.60 -12.01
C PHE A 88 -2.13 13.82 -10.71
N HIS A 89 -2.87 12.72 -10.73
CA HIS A 89 -3.23 11.90 -9.57
C HIS A 89 -2.91 10.41 -9.78
N ALA A 90 -3.23 9.60 -8.80
CA ALA A 90 -3.21 8.16 -8.93
C ALA A 90 -4.25 7.70 -9.97
N PRO A 91 -3.95 6.68 -10.79
CA PRO A 91 -4.91 6.10 -11.72
C PRO A 91 -6.18 5.63 -11.03
N GLY A 92 -7.34 5.74 -11.70
CA GLY A 92 -8.64 5.36 -11.15
C GLY A 92 -8.70 3.95 -10.60
N GLN A 93 -8.02 3.00 -11.24
CA GLN A 93 -7.97 1.60 -10.79
C GLN A 93 -7.24 1.42 -9.45
N ILE A 94 -6.19 2.20 -9.15
CA ILE A 94 -5.54 2.13 -7.84
C ILE A 94 -6.43 2.77 -6.77
N LYS A 95 -7.09 3.89 -7.11
CA LYS A 95 -8.02 4.53 -6.18
C LYS A 95 -9.19 3.60 -5.87
N SER A 96 -9.79 2.97 -6.90
CA SER A 96 -10.85 1.97 -6.71
C SER A 96 -10.39 0.79 -5.83
N PHE A 97 -9.17 0.29 -6.04
CA PHE A 97 -8.59 -0.74 -5.18
C PHE A 97 -8.50 -0.27 -3.73
N LEU A 98 -7.98 0.93 -3.47
CA LEU A 98 -7.85 1.48 -2.12
C LEU A 98 -9.21 1.71 -1.44
N ASP A 99 -10.25 2.06 -2.20
CA ASP A 99 -11.60 2.26 -1.68
C ASP A 99 -12.22 0.99 -1.08
N HIS A 100 -11.83 -0.19 -1.59
CA HIS A 100 -12.24 -1.46 -0.99
C HIS A 100 -11.63 -1.73 0.39
N TYR A 101 -10.61 -0.97 0.80
CA TYR A 101 -9.95 -1.11 2.10
C TYR A 101 -10.41 -0.08 3.15
N GLY A 102 -11.39 0.76 2.84
CA GLY A 102 -11.90 1.77 3.79
C GLY A 102 -12.30 1.17 5.13
N TYR A 103 -12.97 0.02 5.13
CA TYR A 103 -13.36 -0.68 6.35
C TYR A 103 -12.17 -1.26 7.16
N ARG A 104 -10.99 -1.34 6.56
CA ARG A 104 -9.73 -1.78 7.20
C ARG A 104 -8.90 -0.63 7.76
N TRP A 105 -9.42 0.57 7.72
CA TRP A 105 -8.76 1.69 8.39
C TRP A 105 -8.85 1.55 9.91
N LEU A 106 -7.89 2.13 10.62
CA LEU A 106 -7.82 2.13 12.09
C LEU A 106 -9.08 2.67 12.76
N VAL A 107 -9.84 3.52 12.06
CA VAL A 107 -11.14 4.03 12.51
C VAL A 107 -12.25 2.96 12.50
N HIS A 108 -12.03 1.83 11.86
CA HIS A 108 -12.99 0.73 11.73
C HIS A 108 -12.40 -0.59 12.24
N ARG A 109 -12.28 -1.60 11.36
CA ARG A 109 -11.80 -2.95 11.69
C ARG A 109 -10.46 -3.23 10.99
N PRO A 110 -9.35 -2.65 11.49
CA PRO A 110 -8.04 -2.78 10.86
C PRO A 110 -7.53 -4.22 10.91
N ASN A 111 -6.69 -4.56 9.93
CA ASN A 111 -5.80 -5.70 10.11
C ASN A 111 -4.58 -5.21 10.91
N PHE A 112 -4.47 -5.62 12.17
CA PHE A 112 -3.39 -5.17 13.07
C PHE A 112 -1.99 -5.61 12.61
N ASP A 113 -1.87 -6.64 11.77
CA ASP A 113 -0.58 -7.03 11.17
C ASP A 113 0.05 -5.91 10.34
N MET A 114 -0.75 -4.95 9.87
CA MET A 114 -0.24 -3.78 9.15
C MET A 114 0.73 -2.94 10.00
N LEU A 115 0.59 -2.97 11.33
CA LEU A 115 1.51 -2.32 12.26
C LEU A 115 2.92 -2.94 12.24
N HIS A 116 3.07 -4.11 11.60
CA HIS A 116 4.31 -4.86 11.43
C HIS A 116 4.74 -4.96 9.95
N LYS A 117 4.16 -4.15 9.07
CA LYS A 117 4.48 -4.14 7.63
C LYS A 117 5.03 -2.79 7.20
N GLN A 118 5.76 -2.83 6.08
CA GLN A 118 6.24 -1.62 5.41
C GLN A 118 5.57 -1.48 4.04
N ALA A 119 5.46 -0.24 3.55
CA ALA A 119 5.04 0.02 2.18
C ALA A 119 6.09 0.86 1.45
N VAL A 120 6.29 0.57 0.17
CA VAL A 120 7.08 1.40 -0.76
C VAL A 120 6.18 1.82 -1.90
N ILE A 121 6.08 3.12 -2.13
CA ILE A 121 5.31 3.71 -3.22
C ILE A 121 6.30 4.22 -4.25
N ILE A 122 6.28 3.61 -5.43
CA ILE A 122 7.11 4.02 -6.57
C ILE A 122 6.21 4.71 -7.58
N THR A 123 6.44 6.00 -7.82
CA THR A 123 5.62 6.82 -8.71
C THR A 123 6.48 7.45 -9.80
N THR A 124 6.05 7.32 -11.05
CA THR A 124 6.66 7.98 -12.20
C THR A 124 5.66 8.85 -12.94
N ALA A 125 6.12 9.95 -13.53
CA ALA A 125 5.31 10.86 -14.33
C ALA A 125 6.06 11.35 -15.56
N GLY A 126 5.32 11.76 -16.58
CA GLY A 126 5.90 12.52 -17.70
C GLY A 126 6.41 13.91 -17.28
N GLY A 127 5.86 14.48 -16.19
CA GLY A 127 6.23 15.80 -15.66
C GLY A 127 5.77 15.94 -14.22
N GLY A 128 4.55 16.42 -13.99
CA GLY A 128 3.99 16.74 -12.68
C GLY A 128 3.14 15.64 -12.05
N GLY A 129 2.50 15.94 -10.89
CA GLY A 129 1.53 15.06 -10.22
C GLY A 129 2.12 13.97 -9.32
N LEU A 130 3.45 13.86 -9.23
CA LEU A 130 4.12 12.80 -8.44
C LEU A 130 3.70 12.78 -6.97
N ARG A 131 3.60 13.96 -6.34
CA ARG A 131 3.21 14.07 -4.92
C ARG A 131 1.76 13.68 -4.70
N SER A 132 0.84 14.14 -5.57
CA SER A 132 -0.58 13.84 -5.47
C SER A 132 -0.83 12.34 -5.60
N ALA A 133 -0.29 11.71 -6.64
CA ALA A 133 -0.44 10.27 -6.86
C ALA A 133 0.16 9.42 -5.73
N ALA A 134 1.31 9.81 -5.19
CA ALA A 134 1.91 9.11 -4.07
C ALA A 134 1.12 9.32 -2.77
N LYS A 135 0.54 10.51 -2.57
CA LYS A 135 -0.22 10.86 -1.38
C LYS A 135 -1.50 10.04 -1.25
N ASP A 136 -2.21 9.82 -2.35
CA ASP A 136 -3.44 9.00 -2.35
C ASP A 136 -3.20 7.61 -1.74
N ILE A 137 -2.07 6.98 -2.09
CA ILE A 137 -1.68 5.67 -1.55
C ILE A 137 -1.13 5.81 -0.13
N ALA A 138 -0.28 6.80 0.12
CA ALA A 138 0.35 7.00 1.42
C ALA A 138 -0.68 7.27 2.53
N ASP A 139 -1.72 8.03 2.24
CA ASP A 139 -2.82 8.29 3.16
C ASP A 139 -3.58 7.00 3.47
N SER A 140 -3.90 6.18 2.45
CA SER A 140 -4.55 4.88 2.67
C SER A 140 -3.69 3.95 3.53
N MET A 141 -2.39 3.87 3.26
CA MET A 141 -1.45 3.05 4.07
C MET A 141 -1.35 3.58 5.51
N TYR A 142 -1.36 4.89 5.69
CA TYR A 142 -1.38 5.51 7.01
C TYR A 142 -2.63 5.14 7.80
N TYR A 143 -3.82 5.27 7.19
CA TYR A 143 -5.08 4.92 7.85
C TYR A 143 -5.26 3.41 8.04
N CYS A 144 -4.69 2.57 7.17
CA CYS A 144 -4.62 1.12 7.39
C CYS A 144 -3.64 0.71 8.49
N GLY A 145 -2.85 1.64 9.04
CA GLY A 145 -1.91 1.36 10.13
C GLY A 145 -0.56 0.78 9.69
N VAL A 146 -0.18 0.91 8.41
CA VAL A 146 1.14 0.45 7.93
C VAL A 146 2.26 1.15 8.71
N ALA A 147 3.15 0.36 9.33
CA ALA A 147 4.17 0.85 10.25
C ALA A 147 5.06 1.94 9.65
N ARG A 148 5.52 1.76 8.43
CA ARG A 148 6.40 2.66 7.69
C ARG A 148 6.04 2.70 6.22
N THR A 149 5.91 3.90 5.67
CA THR A 149 5.69 4.11 4.24
C THR A 149 6.86 4.91 3.66
N HIS A 150 7.46 4.40 2.60
CA HIS A 150 8.56 5.01 1.87
C HIS A 150 8.08 5.43 0.50
N VAL A 151 8.41 6.63 0.06
CA VAL A 151 7.98 7.15 -1.23
C VAL A 151 9.20 7.42 -2.11
N VAL A 152 9.18 6.88 -3.31
CA VAL A 152 10.19 7.12 -4.36
C VAL A 152 9.49 7.68 -5.58
N THR A 153 9.86 8.87 -5.99
CA THR A 153 9.26 9.57 -7.13
C THR A 153 10.31 9.97 -8.15
N GLN A 154 9.95 9.86 -9.44
CA GLN A 154 10.80 10.30 -10.54
C GLN A 154 9.99 10.80 -11.73
N SER A 155 10.29 12.03 -12.20
CA SER A 155 9.85 12.48 -13.51
C SER A 155 10.69 11.80 -14.58
N VAL A 156 10.03 11.10 -15.49
CA VAL A 156 10.70 10.30 -16.55
C VAL A 156 10.50 10.91 -17.95
N TRP A 157 9.77 12.02 -18.06
CA TRP A 157 9.58 12.80 -19.28
C TRP A 157 9.19 11.95 -20.51
N GLY A 158 8.42 10.88 -20.28
CA GLY A 158 7.98 9.95 -21.34
C GLY A 158 8.97 8.83 -21.67
N TYR A 159 10.18 8.84 -21.14
CA TYR A 159 11.13 7.77 -21.36
C TYR A 159 10.70 6.45 -20.72
N PHE A 160 10.91 5.35 -21.44
CA PHE A 160 10.87 4.02 -20.85
C PHE A 160 12.14 3.74 -20.06
N TRP A 161 12.09 2.75 -19.20
CA TRP A 161 13.21 2.41 -18.31
C TRP A 161 14.56 2.20 -19.02
N ASN A 162 14.52 1.52 -20.18
CA ASN A 162 15.75 1.21 -20.94
C ASN A 162 16.26 2.41 -21.74
N ASP A 163 15.39 3.32 -22.11
CA ASP A 163 15.69 4.47 -22.96
C ASP A 163 15.98 5.75 -22.16
N MET A 164 15.96 5.64 -20.83
CA MET A 164 16.26 6.78 -19.96
C MET A 164 17.69 7.29 -20.17
N PRO A 165 17.89 8.60 -20.29
CA PRO A 165 19.22 9.20 -20.22
C PRO A 165 19.97 8.73 -18.97
N GLU A 166 21.27 8.44 -19.12
CA GLU A 166 22.08 7.84 -18.05
C GLU A 166 22.06 8.63 -16.74
N ASN A 167 22.11 9.96 -16.83
CA ASN A 167 22.03 10.84 -15.66
C ASN A 167 20.69 10.70 -14.91
N MET A 168 19.59 10.58 -15.66
CA MET A 168 18.25 10.37 -15.08
C MET A 168 18.15 9.00 -14.44
N LYS A 169 18.59 7.96 -15.14
CA LYS A 169 18.56 6.58 -14.64
C LYS A 169 19.41 6.44 -13.38
N ARG A 170 20.60 7.00 -13.34
CA ARG A 170 21.47 7.04 -12.17
C ARG A 170 20.83 7.80 -10.99
N SER A 171 20.18 8.92 -11.25
CA SER A 171 19.44 9.65 -10.21
C SER A 171 18.30 8.81 -9.62
N PHE A 172 17.54 8.12 -10.48
CA PHE A 172 16.43 7.29 -10.07
C PHE A 172 16.89 6.04 -9.29
N THR A 173 17.84 5.28 -9.82
CA THR A 173 18.39 4.10 -9.14
C THR A 173 18.98 4.46 -7.78
N ARG A 174 19.69 5.59 -7.64
CA ARG A 174 20.19 6.07 -6.34
C ARG A 174 19.07 6.31 -5.32
N LYS A 175 17.89 6.78 -5.75
CA LYS A 175 16.74 6.94 -4.85
C LYS A 175 16.17 5.57 -4.42
N LEU A 176 16.12 4.62 -5.37
CA LEU A 176 15.67 3.25 -5.10
C LEU A 176 16.63 2.53 -4.15
N ASP A 177 17.94 2.64 -4.36
CA ASP A 177 18.98 2.08 -3.47
C ASP A 177 18.85 2.64 -2.03
N LYS A 178 18.66 3.95 -1.91
CA LYS A 178 18.45 4.59 -0.60
C LYS A 178 17.16 4.09 0.07
N ALA A 179 16.10 3.84 -0.70
CA ALA A 179 14.87 3.28 -0.18
C ALA A 179 15.05 1.82 0.26
N ALA A 180 15.77 1.00 -0.51
CA ALA A 180 16.07 -0.38 -0.15
C ALA A 180 16.85 -0.46 1.18
N VAL A 181 17.90 0.33 1.34
CA VAL A 181 18.66 0.42 2.60
C VAL A 181 17.76 0.83 3.77
N LYS A 182 16.81 1.77 3.56
CA LYS A 182 15.88 2.19 4.61
C LYS A 182 14.92 1.06 5.00
N VAL A 183 14.37 0.36 4.01
CA VAL A 183 13.45 -0.78 4.22
C VAL A 183 14.16 -1.86 5.05
N GLU A 184 15.37 -2.24 4.69
CA GLU A 184 16.13 -3.27 5.39
C GLU A 184 16.52 -2.87 6.82
N LYS A 185 16.95 -1.62 7.01
CA LYS A 185 17.22 -1.09 8.35
C LYS A 185 15.96 -1.12 9.22
N CYS A 186 14.82 -0.71 8.67
CA CYS A 186 13.56 -0.75 9.39
C CYS A 186 13.11 -2.18 9.69
N ALA A 187 13.33 -3.14 8.79
CA ALA A 187 12.91 -4.52 8.98
C ALA A 187 13.53 -5.18 10.21
N ARG A 188 14.75 -4.80 10.60
CA ARG A 188 15.45 -5.35 11.77
C ARG A 188 14.76 -5.01 13.11
N TYR A 189 14.17 -3.83 13.20
CA TYR A 189 13.50 -3.32 14.41
C TYR A 189 12.27 -2.50 14.01
N LEU A 190 11.35 -3.16 13.29
CA LEU A 190 10.19 -2.45 12.75
C LEU A 190 9.27 -1.97 13.89
N LYS A 191 9.09 -0.66 13.95
CA LYS A 191 8.13 0.01 14.85
C LYS A 191 7.30 0.99 14.04
N PRO A 192 5.99 1.09 14.33
CA PRO A 192 5.15 2.11 13.72
C PRO A 192 5.73 3.51 13.90
N SER A 193 5.53 4.38 12.90
CA SER A 193 5.89 5.79 13.02
C SER A 193 5.11 6.45 14.15
N CYS A 194 5.63 7.56 14.71
CA CYS A 194 4.92 8.29 15.77
C CYS A 194 3.50 8.66 15.38
N LYS A 195 3.28 9.02 14.11
CA LYS A 195 1.96 9.35 13.58
C LYS A 195 1.01 8.14 13.57
N VAL A 196 1.46 6.98 13.07
CA VAL A 196 0.67 5.74 13.06
C VAL A 196 0.40 5.28 14.49
N LYS A 197 1.41 5.33 15.37
CA LYS A 197 1.25 4.98 16.78
C LYS A 197 0.23 5.89 17.49
N PHE A 198 0.27 7.18 17.23
CA PHE A 198 -0.70 8.13 17.77
C PHE A 198 -2.12 7.80 17.30
N LEU A 199 -2.30 7.58 15.99
CA LEU A 199 -3.59 7.24 15.39
C LEU A 199 -4.14 5.93 15.99
N TYR A 200 -3.29 4.90 16.10
CA TYR A 200 -3.67 3.63 16.72
C TYR A 200 -4.11 3.80 18.18
N ILE A 201 -3.34 4.53 18.99
CA ILE A 201 -3.66 4.75 20.40
C ILE A 201 -4.97 5.53 20.53
N MET A 202 -5.17 6.55 19.72
CA MET A 202 -6.39 7.36 19.72
C MET A 202 -7.62 6.49 19.43
N PHE A 203 -7.63 5.73 18.32
CA PHE A 203 -8.77 4.88 17.98
C PHE A 203 -8.96 3.73 18.97
N LYS A 204 -7.88 3.13 19.49
CA LYS A 204 -7.96 2.14 20.57
C LYS A 204 -8.78 2.67 21.75
N HIS A 205 -8.48 3.88 22.24
CA HIS A 205 -9.23 4.47 23.35
C HIS A 205 -10.68 4.76 22.99
N LEU A 206 -10.96 5.27 21.79
CA LEU A 206 -12.31 5.58 21.34
C LEU A 206 -13.18 4.31 21.24
N HIS A 207 -12.63 3.24 20.66
CA HIS A 207 -13.36 1.96 20.54
C HIS A 207 -13.56 1.25 21.88
N LEU A 208 -12.54 1.23 22.74
CA LEU A 208 -12.68 0.62 24.06
C LEU A 208 -13.66 1.39 24.97
N ALA A 209 -13.86 2.68 24.72
CA ALA A 209 -14.80 3.54 25.41
C ALA A 209 -16.21 3.56 24.75
N ASP A 210 -16.49 2.71 23.76
CA ASP A 210 -17.76 2.62 23.03
C ASP A 210 -18.19 3.92 22.31
N LYS A 211 -17.21 4.75 21.89
CA LYS A 211 -17.47 6.03 21.23
C LYS A 211 -17.54 5.95 19.70
N MET A 212 -17.41 4.77 19.14
CA MET A 212 -17.45 4.52 17.70
C MET A 212 -18.60 3.58 17.35
N TRP A 213 -18.67 3.11 16.09
CA TRP A 213 -19.73 2.19 15.68
C TRP A 213 -19.69 0.89 16.49
N PRO A 214 -20.86 0.36 16.91
CA PRO A 214 -20.91 -0.82 17.79
C PRO A 214 -20.16 -2.04 17.27
N ILE A 215 -20.23 -2.31 15.95
CA ILE A 215 -19.53 -3.43 15.31
C ILE A 215 -18.01 -3.25 15.35
N ASP A 216 -17.53 -2.03 15.16
CA ASP A 216 -16.11 -1.71 15.20
C ASP A 216 -15.59 -1.75 16.65
N ASN A 217 -16.39 -1.26 17.61
CA ASN A 217 -16.07 -1.35 19.05
C ASN A 217 -15.93 -2.80 19.51
N ALA A 218 -16.86 -3.68 19.08
CA ALA A 218 -16.80 -5.11 19.40
C ALA A 218 -15.53 -5.75 18.82
N TYR A 219 -15.21 -5.47 17.55
CA TYR A 219 -13.99 -5.95 16.90
C TYR A 219 -12.72 -5.54 17.65
N TRP A 220 -12.60 -4.28 18.03
CA TRP A 220 -11.43 -3.80 18.77
C TRP A 220 -11.32 -4.43 20.16
N LYS A 221 -12.42 -4.59 20.89
CA LYS A 221 -12.44 -5.25 22.20
C LYS A 221 -11.98 -6.69 22.14
N GLU A 222 -12.37 -7.40 21.08
CA GLU A 222 -11.96 -8.78 20.85
C GLU A 222 -10.46 -8.88 20.55
N HIS A 223 -9.97 -8.11 19.57
CA HIS A 223 -8.60 -8.24 19.07
C HIS A 223 -7.54 -7.59 19.97
N VAL A 224 -7.88 -6.54 20.71
CA VAL A 224 -6.94 -5.90 21.65
C VAL A 224 -6.78 -6.68 22.95
N LYS A 225 -7.79 -7.47 23.38
CA LYS A 225 -7.68 -8.35 24.55
C LYS A 225 -6.78 -9.57 24.30
N SER A 226 -6.64 -10.01 23.06
CA SER A 226 -5.80 -11.14 22.67
C SER A 226 -4.29 -10.85 22.58
N GLY A 227 -3.81 -9.73 23.12
CA GLY A 227 -2.39 -9.57 23.44
C GLY A 227 -1.53 -8.93 22.35
N MET A 228 -1.87 -7.75 21.90
CA MET A 228 -0.89 -6.87 21.25
C MET A 228 -0.53 -5.68 22.13
#